data_e9184bbf5856c2b850291071606d43b2
#
_entry.id   e9184bbf5856c2b850291071606d43b2
#
_cell.length_a   1.000
_cell.length_b   1.000
_cell.length_c   1.000
_cell.angle_alpha   90.00
_cell.angle_beta   90.00
_cell.angle_gamma   90.00
#
_symmetry.space_group_name_H-M   'P 1'
#
loop_
_entity.id
_entity.type
_entity.pdbx_description
1 polymer ?
#
loop_
_entity_poly.entity_id
_entity_poly.type
_entity_poly.pdbx_seq_one_letter_code
_entity_poly.pdbx_strand_id
1 'polypeptide(L)' 'TLFRSDVVSHLPGTIIKIMVEEGQAVEAGQLLLIHEAMKMQNRVVAPISGVVVELNVKEGDKITKNHLMVKIESK' A
#
# COMPACT_ATOMS: atom_id res chain seq x y z
N THR A 1 -2.74 6.18 22.23
CA THR A 1 -2.63 4.82 21.67
C THR A 1 -2.46 4.90 20.16
N LEU A 2 -1.41 4.26 19.65
CA LEU A 2 -1.16 4.21 18.22
C LEU A 2 -1.80 2.96 17.61
N PHE A 3 -2.38 3.13 16.43
CA PHE A 3 -2.91 2.02 15.67
C PHE A 3 -2.04 1.79 14.44
N ARG A 4 -1.88 0.53 14.06
CA ARG A 4 -1.18 0.16 12.86
C ARG A 4 -2.15 -0.52 11.91
N SER A 5 -1.95 -0.28 10.63
CA SER A 5 -2.71 -0.94 9.59
C SER A 5 -1.76 -1.51 8.56
N ASP A 6 -1.92 -2.79 8.29
CA ASP A 6 -1.13 -3.47 7.28
C ASP A 6 -1.94 -3.52 6.00
N VAL A 7 -1.37 -2.96 4.93
CA VAL A 7 -1.99 -3.00 3.61
C VAL A 7 -1.37 -4.17 2.87
N VAL A 8 -2.16 -5.21 2.67
CA VAL A 8 -1.68 -6.44 2.03
C VAL A 8 -2.40 -6.66 0.71
N SER A 9 -1.74 -7.37 -0.20
CA SER A 9 -2.37 -7.73 -1.47
C SER A 9 -3.29 -8.93 -1.24
N HIS A 10 -4.48 -8.91 -1.85
CA HIS A 10 -5.41 -10.02 -1.79
C HIS A 10 -5.29 -10.94 -3.00
N LEU A 11 -4.58 -10.49 -4.03
CA LEU A 11 -4.39 -11.23 -5.28
C LEU A 11 -2.94 -11.08 -5.72
N PRO A 12 -2.37 -12.09 -6.39
CA PRO A 12 -1.05 -11.93 -7.00
C PRO A 12 -1.14 -10.96 -8.16
N GLY A 13 -0.10 -10.16 -8.35
CA GLY A 13 -0.08 -9.18 -9.43
C GLY A 13 1.20 -8.38 -9.47
N THR A 14 1.14 -7.23 -10.12
CA THR A 14 2.30 -6.37 -10.34
C THR A 14 2.01 -4.97 -9.81
N ILE A 15 3.00 -4.36 -9.16
CA ILE A 15 2.91 -2.98 -8.72
C ILE A 15 3.19 -2.08 -9.93
N ILE A 16 2.19 -1.29 -10.32
CA ILE A 16 2.29 -0.42 -11.49
C ILE A 16 2.88 0.93 -11.12
N LYS A 17 2.41 1.52 -10.02
CA LYS A 17 2.85 2.84 -9.61
C LYS A 17 2.72 2.99 -8.11
N ILE A 18 3.66 3.71 -7.51
CA ILE A 18 3.65 4.01 -6.08
C ILE A 18 3.58 5.52 -5.92
N MET A 19 2.63 5.99 -5.10
CA MET A 19 2.33 7.40 -4.92
C MET A 19 2.83 7.95 -3.60
N VAL A 20 3.43 7.12 -2.75
CA VAL A 20 3.88 7.52 -1.40
C VAL A 20 5.28 6.99 -1.12
N GLU A 21 5.91 7.56 -0.09
CA GLU A 21 7.24 7.15 0.37
C GLU A 21 7.21 6.86 1.87
N GLU A 22 8.20 6.12 2.35
CA GLU A 22 8.36 5.92 3.79
C GLU A 22 8.55 7.26 4.48
N GLY A 23 7.88 7.41 5.61
CA GLY A 23 7.92 8.65 6.38
C GLY A 23 6.88 9.67 5.97
N GLN A 24 6.16 9.43 4.89
CA GLN A 24 5.14 10.37 4.40
C GLN A 24 3.86 10.24 5.21
N ALA A 25 3.26 11.40 5.55
CA ALA A 25 1.95 11.44 6.18
C ALA A 25 0.87 11.20 5.12
N VAL A 26 -0.12 10.37 5.44
CA VAL A 26 -1.23 10.07 4.56
C VAL A 26 -2.55 10.20 5.30
N GLU A 27 -3.61 10.39 4.54
CA GLU A 27 -4.97 10.44 5.10
C GLU A 27 -5.75 9.19 4.67
N ALA A 28 -6.70 8.79 5.50
CA ALA A 28 -7.58 7.66 5.16
C ALA A 28 -8.25 7.93 3.82
N GLY A 29 -8.21 6.94 2.93
CA GLY A 29 -8.75 7.07 1.58
C GLY A 29 -7.78 7.62 0.55
N GLN A 30 -6.59 8.06 0.97
CA GLN A 30 -5.59 8.58 0.05
C GLN A 30 -5.00 7.44 -0.77
N LEU A 31 -4.80 7.67 -2.08
CA LEU A 31 -4.21 6.67 -2.96
C LEU A 31 -2.76 6.42 -2.58
N LEU A 32 -2.42 5.17 -2.31
CA LEU A 32 -1.07 4.75 -1.97
C LEU A 32 -0.31 4.23 -3.19
N LEU A 33 -0.93 3.32 -3.91
CA LEU A 33 -0.30 2.72 -5.07
C LEU A 33 -1.36 2.12 -5.99
N ILE A 34 -0.92 1.72 -7.19
CA ILE A 34 -1.76 1.03 -8.15
C ILE A 34 -1.19 -0.36 -8.34
N HIS A 35 -2.03 -1.36 -8.18
CA HIS A 35 -1.70 -2.77 -8.28
C HIS A 35 -2.50 -3.39 -9.41
N GLU A 36 -1.83 -4.02 -10.37
CA GLU A 36 -2.50 -4.72 -11.46
C GLU A 36 -2.59 -6.20 -11.15
N ALA A 37 -3.81 -6.72 -11.17
CA ALA A 37 -4.07 -8.14 -10.98
C ALA A 37 -5.19 -8.56 -11.92
N MET A 38 -5.05 -9.72 -12.54
CA MET A 38 -6.07 -10.26 -13.43
C MET A 38 -6.49 -9.27 -14.54
N LYS A 39 -5.50 -8.56 -15.09
CA LYS A 39 -5.67 -7.57 -16.16
C LYS A 39 -6.47 -6.34 -15.73
N MET A 40 -6.65 -6.14 -14.42
CA MET A 40 -7.33 -4.96 -13.89
C MET A 40 -6.40 -4.17 -13.00
N GLN A 41 -6.47 -2.85 -13.12
CA GLN A 41 -5.71 -1.97 -12.24
C GLN A 41 -6.56 -1.66 -11.01
N ASN A 42 -6.01 -1.93 -9.84
CA ASN A 42 -6.69 -1.71 -8.57
C ASN A 42 -6.01 -0.58 -7.83
N ARG A 43 -6.80 0.35 -7.32
CA ARG A 43 -6.29 1.43 -6.49
C ARG A 43 -6.21 0.95 -5.05
N VAL A 44 -5.03 1.07 -4.47
CA VAL A 44 -4.82 0.71 -3.08
C VAL A 44 -4.76 2.01 -2.28
N VAL A 45 -5.69 2.16 -1.36
CA VAL A 45 -5.83 3.40 -0.58
C VAL A 45 -5.51 3.15 0.88
N ALA A 46 -5.18 4.24 1.59
CA ALA A 46 -4.87 4.16 3.01
C ALA A 46 -6.12 3.84 3.81
N PRO A 47 -6.09 2.80 4.65
CA PRO A 47 -7.24 2.46 5.49
C PRO A 47 -7.38 3.38 6.69
N ILE A 48 -6.30 4.04 7.10
CA ILE A 48 -6.30 4.98 8.23
C ILE A 48 -5.42 6.18 7.89
N SER A 49 -5.61 7.26 8.64
CA SER A 49 -4.72 8.41 8.56
C SER A 49 -3.50 8.16 9.47
N GLY A 50 -2.33 8.49 9.00
CA GLY A 50 -1.11 8.29 9.75
C GLY A 50 0.13 8.51 8.93
N VAL A 51 1.19 7.78 9.25
CA VAL A 51 2.48 7.87 8.57
C VAL A 51 2.85 6.50 8.00
N VAL A 52 3.37 6.51 6.79
CA VAL A 52 3.88 5.29 6.15
C VAL A 52 5.19 4.93 6.86
N VAL A 53 5.15 3.90 7.69
CA VAL A 53 6.33 3.47 8.45
C VAL A 53 7.13 2.42 7.71
N GLU A 54 6.53 1.74 6.74
CA GLU A 54 7.22 0.72 5.97
C GLU A 54 6.59 0.61 4.59
N LEU A 55 7.45 0.59 3.56
CA LEU A 55 7.04 0.40 2.18
C LEU A 55 7.86 -0.76 1.64
N ASN A 56 7.19 -1.89 1.38
CA ASN A 56 7.85 -3.14 1.04
C ASN A 56 7.79 -3.50 -0.44
N VAL A 57 7.36 -2.56 -1.28
CA VAL A 57 7.21 -2.81 -2.72
C VAL A 57 7.83 -1.68 -3.52
N LYS A 58 8.13 -1.96 -4.77
CA LYS A 58 8.65 -0.99 -5.73
C LYS A 58 7.84 -1.10 -7.01
N GLU A 59 7.88 -0.03 -7.81
CA GLU A 59 7.24 -0.07 -9.12
C GLU A 59 7.84 -1.18 -9.96
N GLY A 60 6.97 -1.99 -10.57
CA GLY A 60 7.39 -3.13 -11.36
C GLY A 60 7.52 -4.44 -10.60
N ASP A 61 7.40 -4.40 -9.27
CA ASP A 61 7.49 -5.63 -8.47
C ASP A 61 6.31 -6.55 -8.74
N LYS A 62 6.60 -7.83 -8.82
CA LYS A 62 5.57 -8.87 -8.85
C LYS A 62 5.38 -9.37 -7.44
N ILE A 63 4.14 -9.36 -6.97
CA ILE A 63 3.82 -9.74 -5.60
C ILE A 63 2.83 -10.90 -5.58
N THR A 64 2.88 -11.64 -4.50
CA THR A 64 1.99 -12.80 -4.29
C THR A 64 0.84 -12.41 -3.37
N LYS A 65 -0.12 -13.32 -3.25
CA LYS A 65 -1.23 -13.12 -2.31
C LYS A 65 -0.69 -12.99 -0.88
N ASN A 66 -1.30 -12.10 -0.12
CA ASN A 66 -0.95 -11.83 1.29
C ASN A 66 0.44 -11.17 1.46
N HIS A 67 0.97 -10.59 0.40
CA HIS A 67 2.23 -9.82 0.52
C HIS A 67 1.95 -8.49 1.20
N LEU A 68 2.71 -8.17 2.25
CA LEU A 68 2.61 -6.88 2.90
C LEU A 68 3.20 -5.80 1.99
N MET A 69 2.38 -4.86 1.58
CA MET A 69 2.81 -3.79 0.68
C MET A 69 3.22 -2.55 1.45
N VAL A 70 2.37 -2.08 2.34
CA VAL A 70 2.57 -0.83 3.08
C VAL A 70 2.11 -1.02 4.51
N LYS A 71 2.86 -0.45 5.45
CA LYS A 71 2.46 -0.41 6.85
C LYS A 71 2.28 1.04 7.26
N ILE A 72 1.12 1.36 7.82
CA ILE A 72 0.78 2.71 8.24
C ILE A 72 0.53 2.70 9.74
N GLU A 73 1.08 3.68 10.44
CA GLU A 73 0.89 3.86 11.86
C GLU A 73 0.18 5.18 12.10
N SER A 74 -0.89 5.17 12.89
CA SER A 74 -1.64 6.38 13.20
C SER A 74 -0.79 7.35 14.02
N LYS A 75 -1.12 8.61 13.92
CA LYS A 75 -0.45 9.62 14.74
C LYS A 75 -1.08 9.71 16.12
#